data_daf4b44bd791c539fd9fe39e021fe6eb
#
_entry.id   daf4b44bd791c539fd9fe39e021fe6eb
#
_cell.length_a   1.000
_cell.length_b   1.000
_cell.length_c   1.000
_cell.angle_alpha   90.00
_cell.angle_beta   90.00
_cell.angle_gamma   90.00
#
_symmetry.space_group_name_H-M   'P 1'
#
loop_
_entity.id
_entity.type
_entity.pdbx_description
1 polymer ?
#
loop_
_entity_poly.entity_id
_entity_poly.type
_entity_poly.pdbx_seq_one_letter_code
_entity_poly.pdbx_strand_id
1 'polypeptide(L)'
;TVEAQLERISPNLGSFKAQFYGREKKMELRSREEAEEVVRAVSAAPFSVTRVKRQDKLRNPAPPFTTSTLQQEASRKLNMTPRRTMSIAQELYEGIELGEYGLTGLITYMRTDSLRLADEATAAAAGFIKGRYGEDYYPGKPRVYKTKSGAQDAHEAIRPSNVQLLPEEIRKYLSPDQFKLYRLIWSRFVACQMADAILDTVSADIVCEGQVFRASGHTVAFPGFTAVYEEGTDDEKKQDAAGKPLPRFDKGDRLTAEKLEPSQHFTQPPARYTEASLIRAMEERGIGRPSTYAPTISTIIDRDYVTKESRALRPTPLGEGVTGLLVDEFKSVADYEFTANMEHELDEVEAGKLNYIQLLHNFYDGFEAALKQAEIDLEGKRIKIQDEVTDVICEKCGRNMVIKSGRFGKFLACPGFPE
;
A
#
# COMPACT_ATOMS: atom_id res chain seq x y z
N THR A 1 -18.25 18.98 -8.52
CA THR A 1 -17.15 19.83 -9.03
C THR A 1 -17.46 20.35 -10.42
N VAL A 2 -16.82 21.44 -10.84
CA VAL A 2 -16.84 21.91 -12.23
C VAL A 2 -15.39 21.88 -12.76
N GLU A 3 -15.19 21.19 -13.88
CA GLU A 3 -13.93 21.14 -14.60
C GLU A 3 -14.04 21.94 -15.88
N ALA A 4 -13.06 22.79 -16.16
CA ALA A 4 -12.93 23.56 -17.39
C ALA A 4 -11.77 23.01 -18.21
N GLN A 5 -12.03 22.63 -19.46
CA GLN A 5 -11.00 22.40 -20.45
C GLN A 5 -10.69 23.73 -21.11
N LEU A 6 -9.50 24.24 -20.89
CA LEU A 6 -9.07 25.58 -21.30
C LEU A 6 -8.01 25.51 -22.38
N GLU A 7 -8.08 26.41 -23.35
CA GLU A 7 -7.11 26.59 -24.40
C GLU A 7 -6.65 28.05 -24.44
N ARG A 8 -5.38 28.28 -24.77
CA ARG A 8 -4.82 29.63 -24.96
C ARG A 8 -5.19 30.16 -26.33
N ILE A 9 -5.67 31.39 -26.37
CA ILE A 9 -6.12 32.05 -27.60
C ILE A 9 -5.00 32.24 -28.62
N SER A 10 -3.76 32.57 -28.18
CA SER A 10 -2.61 32.73 -29.07
C SER A 10 -1.29 32.87 -28.26
N PRO A 11 -0.19 32.18 -28.65
CA PRO A 11 -0.14 31.07 -29.59
C PRO A 11 -0.82 29.83 -29.00
N ASN A 12 -1.38 28.95 -29.84
CA ASN A 12 -2.00 27.70 -29.37
C ASN A 12 -0.93 26.81 -28.72
N LEU A 13 -1.08 26.55 -27.42
CA LEU A 13 -0.16 25.74 -26.62
C LEU A 13 -0.81 24.39 -26.18
N GLY A 14 -1.95 24.04 -26.79
CA GLY A 14 -2.75 22.88 -26.41
C GLY A 14 -3.72 23.16 -25.25
N SER A 15 -4.64 22.24 -25.07
CA SER A 15 -5.67 22.35 -24.05
C SER A 15 -5.22 21.68 -22.74
N PHE A 16 -5.69 22.20 -21.61
CA PHE A 16 -5.44 21.69 -20.28
C PHE A 16 -6.69 21.80 -19.39
N LYS A 17 -6.71 21.06 -18.30
CA LYS A 17 -7.82 21.02 -17.37
C LYS A 17 -7.59 21.92 -16.17
N ALA A 18 -8.59 22.70 -15.81
CA ALA A 18 -8.63 23.49 -14.59
C ALA A 18 -9.90 23.17 -13.79
N GLN A 19 -9.77 23.01 -12.49
CA GLN A 19 -10.91 22.71 -11.61
C GLN A 19 -11.37 23.98 -10.89
N PHE A 20 -12.67 24.12 -10.73
CA PHE A 20 -13.25 25.18 -9.92
C PHE A 20 -12.69 25.11 -8.50
N TYR A 21 -12.17 26.23 -8.01
CA TYR A 21 -11.61 26.38 -6.68
C TYR A 21 -12.53 27.14 -5.73
N GLY A 22 -13.20 28.13 -6.22
CA GLY A 22 -14.08 29.00 -5.45
C GLY A 22 -14.14 30.42 -6.03
N ARG A 23 -14.39 31.39 -5.16
CA ARG A 23 -14.30 32.81 -5.51
C ARG A 23 -13.06 33.42 -4.88
N GLU A 24 -13.17 34.06 -3.71
CA GLU A 24 -12.02 34.57 -2.95
C GLU A 24 -11.35 33.47 -2.10
N LYS A 25 -12.14 32.49 -1.63
CA LYS A 25 -11.71 31.35 -0.83
C LYS A 25 -12.13 30.04 -1.48
N LYS A 26 -11.50 28.94 -1.05
CA LYS A 26 -11.89 27.61 -1.47
C LYS A 26 -13.38 27.39 -1.12
N MET A 27 -14.15 26.91 -2.09
CA MET A 27 -15.57 26.67 -1.99
C MET A 27 -15.90 25.25 -2.47
N GLU A 28 -16.77 24.57 -1.77
CA GLU A 28 -17.29 23.27 -2.17
C GLU A 28 -18.69 23.46 -2.74
N LEU A 29 -18.89 22.95 -3.95
CA LEU A 29 -20.22 22.92 -4.58
C LEU A 29 -20.98 21.71 -4.01
N ARG A 30 -22.11 21.97 -3.40
CA ARG A 30 -22.90 20.95 -2.67
C ARG A 30 -24.11 20.47 -3.45
N SER A 31 -24.53 21.23 -4.45
CA SER A 31 -25.70 20.89 -5.25
C SER A 31 -25.40 21.00 -6.76
N ARG A 32 -26.31 20.47 -7.56
CA ARG A 32 -26.30 20.60 -9.01
C ARG A 32 -26.51 22.05 -9.43
N GLU A 33 -27.43 22.74 -8.78
CA GLU A 33 -27.81 24.13 -9.05
C GLU A 33 -26.61 25.06 -8.88
N GLU A 34 -25.82 24.89 -7.78
CA GLU A 34 -24.60 25.66 -7.56
C GLU A 34 -23.57 25.41 -8.68
N ALA A 35 -23.42 24.17 -9.12
CA ALA A 35 -22.50 23.83 -10.20
C ALA A 35 -22.95 24.42 -11.54
N GLU A 36 -24.24 24.39 -11.84
CA GLU A 36 -24.83 24.99 -13.05
C GLU A 36 -24.78 26.52 -13.01
N GLU A 37 -24.88 27.15 -11.82
CA GLU A 37 -24.69 28.59 -11.66
C GLU A 37 -23.27 29.00 -12.04
N VAL A 38 -22.25 28.26 -11.54
CA VAL A 38 -20.85 28.51 -11.90
C VAL A 38 -20.65 28.37 -13.41
N VAL A 39 -21.16 27.28 -14.01
CA VAL A 39 -21.05 27.06 -15.46
C VAL A 39 -21.69 28.20 -16.24
N ARG A 40 -22.92 28.64 -15.88
CA ARG A 40 -23.61 29.75 -16.54
C ARG A 40 -22.83 31.06 -16.43
N ALA A 41 -22.24 31.34 -15.25
CA ALA A 41 -21.48 32.57 -15.01
C ALA A 41 -20.24 32.67 -15.92
N VAL A 42 -19.59 31.52 -16.24
CA VAL A 42 -18.32 31.52 -16.97
C VAL A 42 -18.43 31.14 -18.45
N SER A 43 -19.64 30.76 -18.93
CA SER A 43 -19.84 30.22 -20.28
C SER A 43 -19.58 31.21 -21.41
N ALA A 44 -19.77 32.51 -21.18
CA ALA A 44 -19.73 33.52 -22.24
C ALA A 44 -18.50 34.46 -22.13
N ALA A 45 -17.68 34.32 -21.11
CA ALA A 45 -16.59 35.24 -20.81
C ALA A 45 -15.21 34.58 -20.96
N PRO A 46 -14.18 35.36 -21.36
CA PRO A 46 -12.83 34.82 -21.44
C PRO A 46 -12.24 34.62 -20.04
N PHE A 47 -11.48 33.55 -19.89
CA PHE A 47 -10.70 33.28 -18.70
C PHE A 47 -9.36 34.05 -18.74
N SER A 48 -8.87 34.48 -17.60
CA SER A 48 -7.59 35.17 -17.48
C SER A 48 -6.74 34.55 -16.38
N VAL A 49 -5.46 34.34 -16.68
CA VAL A 49 -4.49 33.88 -15.69
C VAL A 49 -4.13 35.01 -14.75
N THR A 50 -4.54 34.94 -13.50
CA THR A 50 -4.29 36.00 -12.52
C THR A 50 -3.04 35.78 -11.68
N ARG A 51 -2.69 34.49 -11.46
CA ARG A 51 -1.54 34.11 -10.65
C ARG A 51 -0.90 32.84 -11.20
N VAL A 52 0.42 32.85 -11.30
CA VAL A 52 1.21 31.65 -11.59
C VAL A 52 2.23 31.48 -10.46
N LYS A 53 2.24 30.33 -9.82
CA LYS A 53 3.23 29.95 -8.81
C LYS A 53 4.06 28.79 -9.38
N ARG A 54 5.37 28.99 -9.48
CA ARG A 54 6.34 27.94 -9.83
C ARG A 54 7.19 27.66 -8.60
N GLN A 55 7.47 26.41 -8.35
CA GLN A 55 8.25 26.00 -7.20
C GLN A 55 8.86 24.62 -7.45
N ASP A 56 10.14 24.50 -7.17
CA ASP A 56 10.79 23.20 -7.11
C ASP A 56 10.33 22.46 -5.87
N LYS A 57 9.90 21.20 -6.06
CA LYS A 57 9.53 20.30 -4.98
C LYS A 57 10.46 19.10 -4.98
N LEU A 58 11.14 18.90 -3.87
CA LEU A 58 11.96 17.71 -3.65
C LEU A 58 11.08 16.50 -3.33
N ARG A 59 11.39 15.38 -3.96
CA ARG A 59 10.82 14.08 -3.65
C ARG A 59 11.95 13.19 -3.15
N ASN A 60 11.89 12.79 -1.88
CA ASN A 60 12.90 11.95 -1.26
C ASN A 60 12.70 10.49 -1.62
N PRO A 61 13.78 9.69 -1.73
CA PRO A 61 13.67 8.25 -1.88
C PRO A 61 13.13 7.62 -0.60
N ALA A 62 12.42 6.52 -0.78
CA ALA A 62 11.93 5.72 0.33
C ALA A 62 13.09 4.94 1.00
N PRO A 63 12.96 4.59 2.30
CA PRO A 63 13.95 3.80 3.04
C PRO A 63 14.23 2.44 2.39
N PRO A 64 15.34 1.77 2.72
CA PRO A 64 15.57 0.39 2.32
C PRO A 64 14.46 -0.53 2.85
N PHE A 65 14.32 -1.72 2.31
CA PHE A 65 13.25 -2.61 2.71
C PHE A 65 13.41 -3.17 4.12
N THR A 66 12.30 -3.17 4.85
CA THR A 66 12.01 -4.09 5.95
C THR A 66 11.19 -5.27 5.40
N THR A 67 10.96 -6.31 6.21
CA THR A 67 10.08 -7.42 5.84
C THR A 67 8.69 -6.94 5.40
N SER A 68 8.09 -6.05 6.20
CA SER A 68 6.76 -5.48 5.92
C SER A 68 6.73 -4.75 4.57
N THR A 69 7.65 -3.83 4.36
CA THR A 69 7.68 -3.02 3.14
C THR A 69 8.04 -3.84 1.89
N LEU A 70 8.88 -4.88 2.03
CA LEU A 70 9.18 -5.82 0.95
C LEU A 70 7.94 -6.60 0.53
N GLN A 71 7.19 -7.16 1.50
CA GLN A 71 5.96 -7.89 1.23
C GLN A 71 4.91 -6.99 0.55
N GLN A 72 4.77 -5.74 1.02
CA GLN A 72 3.86 -4.77 0.42
C GLN A 72 4.21 -4.47 -1.04
N GLU A 73 5.47 -4.15 -1.32
CA GLU A 73 5.90 -3.80 -2.68
C GLU A 73 5.92 -5.01 -3.63
N ALA A 74 6.29 -6.19 -3.14
CA ALA A 74 6.20 -7.42 -3.92
C ALA A 74 4.73 -7.75 -4.30
N SER A 75 3.80 -7.53 -3.39
CA SER A 75 2.37 -7.66 -3.66
C SER A 75 1.88 -6.65 -4.71
N ARG A 76 2.26 -5.37 -4.58
CA ARG A 76 1.84 -4.30 -5.49
C ARG A 76 2.42 -4.44 -6.89
N LYS A 77 3.73 -4.67 -6.99
CA LYS A 77 4.47 -4.61 -8.26
C LYS A 77 4.64 -5.96 -8.95
N LEU A 78 4.75 -7.03 -8.17
CA LEU A 78 5.04 -8.36 -8.70
C LEU A 78 3.84 -9.30 -8.60
N ASN A 79 2.75 -8.86 -7.96
CA ASN A 79 1.58 -9.69 -7.65
C ASN A 79 1.94 -10.98 -6.90
N MET A 80 2.96 -10.90 -6.04
CA MET A 80 3.41 -12.00 -5.19
C MET A 80 2.69 -11.97 -3.85
N THR A 81 2.21 -13.12 -3.37
CA THR A 81 1.67 -13.22 -2.01
C THR A 81 2.79 -13.04 -0.98
N PRO A 82 2.50 -12.60 0.25
CA PRO A 82 3.49 -12.48 1.33
C PRO A 82 4.25 -13.79 1.57
N ARG A 83 3.55 -14.92 1.58
CA ARG A 83 4.15 -16.27 1.73
C ARG A 83 5.14 -16.57 0.60
N ARG A 84 4.77 -16.30 -0.66
CA ARG A 84 5.66 -16.52 -1.82
C ARG A 84 6.87 -15.60 -1.77
N THR A 85 6.65 -14.33 -1.42
CA THR A 85 7.73 -13.34 -1.27
C THR A 85 8.77 -13.83 -0.24
N MET A 86 8.31 -14.30 0.92
CA MET A 86 9.22 -14.78 1.97
C MET A 86 9.94 -16.07 1.58
N SER A 87 9.29 -16.99 0.87
CA SER A 87 9.94 -18.20 0.36
C SER A 87 11.09 -17.87 -0.58
N ILE A 88 10.85 -16.96 -1.55
CA ILE A 88 11.87 -16.55 -2.52
C ILE A 88 12.98 -15.74 -1.83
N ALA A 89 12.64 -14.87 -0.89
CA ALA A 89 13.63 -14.11 -0.13
C ALA A 89 14.55 -15.04 0.68
N GLN A 90 14.00 -16.13 1.24
CA GLN A 90 14.78 -17.17 1.92
C GLN A 90 15.79 -17.84 0.96
N GLU A 91 15.33 -18.22 -0.23
CA GLU A 91 16.20 -18.81 -1.28
C GLU A 91 17.33 -17.85 -1.66
N LEU A 92 17.03 -16.56 -1.87
CA LEU A 92 18.04 -15.55 -2.20
C LEU A 92 19.03 -15.30 -1.06
N TYR A 93 18.61 -15.44 0.18
CA TYR A 93 19.47 -15.32 1.35
C TYR A 93 20.37 -16.53 1.55
N GLU A 94 19.81 -17.75 1.47
CA GLU A 94 20.55 -19.00 1.66
C GLU A 94 21.60 -19.23 0.59
N GLY A 95 21.37 -18.71 -0.62
CA GLY A 95 22.32 -18.69 -1.70
C GLY A 95 21.80 -19.33 -3.00
N ILE A 96 22.30 -18.78 -4.09
CA ILE A 96 22.06 -19.26 -5.45
C ILE A 96 23.39 -19.60 -6.09
N GLU A 97 23.44 -20.68 -6.84
CA GLU A 97 24.63 -21.07 -7.61
C GLU A 97 24.81 -20.10 -8.78
N LEU A 98 25.84 -19.27 -8.74
CA LEU A 98 26.13 -18.24 -9.73
C LEU A 98 27.31 -18.62 -10.68
N GLY A 99 27.52 -19.88 -10.93
CA GLY A 99 28.59 -20.33 -11.79
C GLY A 99 29.97 -20.03 -11.19
N GLU A 100 30.75 -19.15 -11.82
CA GLU A 100 32.11 -18.81 -11.35
C GLU A 100 32.15 -18.23 -9.93
N TYR A 101 31.04 -17.61 -9.45
CA TYR A 101 30.93 -17.08 -8.09
C TYR A 101 30.55 -18.16 -7.05
N GLY A 102 30.19 -19.37 -7.50
CA GLY A 102 29.71 -20.45 -6.64
C GLY A 102 28.41 -20.12 -5.92
N LEU A 103 28.13 -20.84 -4.84
CA LEU A 103 26.94 -20.62 -4.00
C LEU A 103 27.05 -19.26 -3.28
N THR A 104 26.19 -18.33 -3.65
CA THR A 104 26.24 -16.93 -3.17
C THR A 104 24.90 -16.48 -2.61
N GLY A 105 24.89 -16.03 -1.32
CA GLY A 105 23.76 -15.33 -0.73
C GLY A 105 23.62 -13.94 -1.36
N LEU A 106 22.48 -13.67 -1.97
CA LEU A 106 22.26 -12.45 -2.76
C LEU A 106 21.72 -11.28 -1.96
N ILE A 107 21.11 -11.53 -0.80
CA ILE A 107 20.51 -10.50 0.04
C ILE A 107 20.91 -10.69 1.51
N THR A 108 20.75 -9.64 2.32
CA THR A 108 20.82 -9.71 3.79
C THR A 108 19.63 -10.46 4.36
N TYR A 109 19.65 -10.78 5.64
CA TYR A 109 18.57 -11.51 6.31
C TYR A 109 17.22 -10.81 6.16
N MET A 110 16.22 -11.54 5.66
CA MET A 110 14.95 -10.99 5.19
C MET A 110 13.89 -10.81 6.28
N ARG A 111 14.09 -11.31 7.49
CA ARG A 111 13.17 -11.10 8.62
C ARG A 111 13.72 -10.00 9.53
N THR A 112 13.45 -8.77 9.15
CA THR A 112 13.96 -7.59 9.85
C THR A 112 12.97 -6.43 9.74
N ASP A 113 12.92 -5.64 10.78
CA ASP A 113 12.25 -4.33 10.83
C ASP A 113 13.26 -3.17 10.89
N SER A 114 14.56 -3.49 10.86
CA SER A 114 15.66 -2.53 10.86
C SER A 114 15.75 -1.79 9.52
N LEU A 115 16.07 -0.50 9.59
CA LEU A 115 16.43 0.34 8.45
C LEU A 115 17.93 0.63 8.39
N ARG A 116 18.72 0.05 9.31
CA ARG A 116 20.15 0.23 9.38
C ARG A 116 20.83 -0.37 8.15
N LEU A 117 21.84 0.30 7.67
CA LEU A 117 22.72 -0.17 6.60
C LEU A 117 24.17 -0.14 7.10
N ALA A 118 24.96 -1.15 6.80
CA ALA A 118 26.38 -1.16 7.10
C ALA A 118 27.12 -0.08 6.31
N ASP A 119 28.16 0.48 6.91
CA ASP A 119 28.95 1.56 6.31
C ASP A 119 29.62 1.10 5.01
N GLU A 120 30.09 -0.15 4.93
CA GLU A 120 30.68 -0.73 3.73
C GLU A 120 29.65 -0.81 2.58
N ALA A 121 28.39 -1.15 2.90
CA ALA A 121 27.33 -1.23 1.89
C ALA A 121 26.95 0.15 1.35
N THR A 122 26.88 1.16 2.22
CA THR A 122 26.59 2.55 1.81
C THR A 122 27.75 3.15 1.01
N ALA A 123 29.00 2.85 1.37
CA ALA A 123 30.19 3.27 0.61
C ALA A 123 30.23 2.59 -0.78
N ALA A 124 29.93 1.29 -0.85
CA ALA A 124 29.84 0.57 -2.13
C ALA A 124 28.72 1.13 -3.01
N ALA A 125 27.55 1.45 -2.45
CA ALA A 125 26.46 2.08 -3.15
C ALA A 125 26.85 3.48 -3.67
N ALA A 126 27.56 4.29 -2.89
CA ALA A 126 28.03 5.59 -3.31
C ALA A 126 28.99 5.48 -4.52
N GLY A 127 29.96 4.57 -4.47
CA GLY A 127 30.84 4.30 -5.60
C GLY A 127 30.09 3.83 -6.86
N PHE A 128 29.12 2.94 -6.69
CA PHE A 128 28.27 2.44 -7.77
C PHE A 128 27.42 3.55 -8.40
N ILE A 129 26.75 4.36 -7.57
CA ILE A 129 25.87 5.46 -8.05
C ILE A 129 26.68 6.47 -8.85
N LYS A 130 27.82 6.92 -8.32
CA LYS A 130 28.69 7.89 -9.01
C LYS A 130 29.27 7.34 -10.33
N GLY A 131 29.70 6.11 -10.32
CA GLY A 131 30.27 5.48 -11.53
C GLY A 131 29.23 5.19 -12.62
N ARG A 132 27.98 4.86 -12.23
CA ARG A 132 26.94 4.43 -13.18
C ARG A 132 26.03 5.56 -13.64
N TYR A 133 25.68 6.50 -12.73
CA TYR A 133 24.69 7.56 -12.96
C TYR A 133 25.32 8.96 -12.99
N GLY A 134 26.48 9.14 -12.40
CA GLY A 134 27.17 10.43 -12.28
C GLY A 134 27.13 11.00 -10.86
N GLU A 135 28.00 11.98 -10.59
CA GLU A 135 28.14 12.62 -9.27
C GLU A 135 26.84 13.27 -8.77
N ASP A 136 26.06 13.88 -9.65
CA ASP A 136 24.81 14.58 -9.32
C ASP A 136 23.74 13.64 -8.75
N TYR A 137 23.82 12.36 -9.05
CA TYR A 137 22.89 11.35 -8.53
C TYR A 137 23.22 10.89 -7.11
N TYR A 138 24.34 11.30 -6.55
CA TYR A 138 24.72 11.00 -5.18
C TYR A 138 24.58 12.26 -4.28
N PRO A 139 23.90 12.18 -3.12
CA PRO A 139 23.59 13.36 -2.30
C PRO A 139 24.80 13.90 -1.52
N GLY A 140 26.04 13.50 -1.84
CA GLY A 140 27.27 13.94 -1.20
C GLY A 140 27.62 13.24 0.11
N LYS A 141 26.65 12.60 0.76
CA LYS A 141 26.79 11.80 1.98
C LYS A 141 25.84 10.65 2.00
N PRO A 142 26.14 9.55 2.73
CA PRO A 142 25.20 8.45 2.88
C PRO A 142 23.90 8.92 3.54
N ARG A 143 22.77 8.38 3.05
CA ARG A 143 21.47 8.58 3.69
C ARG A 143 21.31 7.63 4.86
N VAL A 144 20.95 8.21 5.99
CA VAL A 144 20.66 7.46 7.21
C VAL A 144 19.16 7.50 7.47
N TYR A 145 18.56 6.35 7.68
CA TYR A 145 17.16 6.20 8.01
C TYR A 145 17.00 5.80 9.47
N LYS A 146 16.09 6.50 10.17
CA LYS A 146 15.84 6.18 11.58
C LYS A 146 14.93 4.94 11.66
N THR A 147 15.41 3.94 12.35
CA THR A 147 14.60 2.78 12.74
C THR A 147 13.63 3.17 13.85
N LYS A 148 12.43 2.55 13.87
CA LYS A 148 11.47 2.76 14.96
C LYS A 148 12.07 2.26 16.28
N SER A 149 11.72 2.90 17.40
CA SER A 149 12.12 2.41 18.74
C SER A 149 11.52 1.01 18.95
N GLY A 150 12.34 0.05 19.37
CA GLY A 150 11.94 -1.35 19.59
C GLY A 150 12.28 -2.30 18.45
N ALA A 151 12.85 -1.83 17.34
CA ALA A 151 13.37 -2.74 16.31
C ALA A 151 14.69 -3.38 16.80
N GLN A 152 14.92 -4.63 16.40
CA GLN A 152 16.16 -5.35 16.73
C GLN A 152 17.35 -4.70 16.01
N ASP A 153 18.16 -3.93 16.75
CA ASP A 153 19.35 -3.23 16.21
C ASP A 153 20.45 -4.19 15.69
N ALA A 154 20.35 -5.47 16.01
CA ALA A 154 21.30 -6.48 15.55
C ALA A 154 21.23 -6.75 14.03
N HIS A 155 20.07 -6.49 13.41
CA HIS A 155 19.87 -6.76 11.99
C HIS A 155 20.08 -5.50 11.15
N GLU A 156 20.35 -5.74 9.86
CA GLU A 156 20.31 -4.72 8.82
C GLU A 156 18.98 -4.74 8.07
N ALA A 157 18.71 -3.67 7.30
CA ALA A 157 17.66 -3.65 6.30
C ALA A 157 17.92 -4.71 5.21
N ILE A 158 16.87 -5.08 4.48
CA ILE A 158 16.97 -6.00 3.34
C ILE A 158 17.60 -5.26 2.16
N ARG A 159 18.78 -5.71 1.76
CA ARG A 159 19.58 -5.16 0.67
C ARG A 159 20.34 -6.26 -0.08
N PRO A 160 20.86 -6.00 -1.29
CA PRO A 160 21.79 -6.91 -1.92
C PRO A 160 23.06 -7.05 -1.07
N SER A 161 23.61 -8.25 -0.98
CA SER A 161 24.90 -8.52 -0.35
C SER A 161 26.05 -7.81 -1.06
N ASN A 162 25.97 -7.73 -2.39
CA ASN A 162 26.91 -7.02 -3.23
C ASN A 162 26.14 -6.21 -4.31
N VAL A 163 26.26 -4.89 -4.27
CA VAL A 163 25.59 -3.98 -5.22
C VAL A 163 26.10 -4.13 -6.66
N GLN A 164 27.31 -4.68 -6.85
CA GLN A 164 27.91 -4.92 -8.16
C GLN A 164 27.30 -6.14 -8.89
N LEU A 165 26.59 -7.01 -8.19
CA LEU A 165 25.85 -8.10 -8.81
C LEU A 165 24.56 -7.56 -9.43
N LEU A 166 24.67 -7.02 -10.64
CA LEU A 166 23.55 -6.43 -11.35
C LEU A 166 22.48 -7.49 -11.66
N PRO A 167 21.20 -7.24 -11.39
CA PRO A 167 20.13 -8.21 -11.63
C PRO A 167 20.14 -8.77 -13.06
N GLU A 168 20.39 -7.92 -14.05
CA GLU A 168 20.38 -8.32 -15.46
C GLU A 168 21.57 -9.24 -15.82
N GLU A 169 22.73 -9.10 -15.18
CA GLU A 169 23.92 -9.91 -15.42
C GLU A 169 23.80 -11.31 -14.83
N ILE A 170 23.17 -11.41 -13.64
CA ILE A 170 22.97 -12.70 -12.97
C ILE A 170 21.65 -13.39 -13.33
N ARG A 171 20.83 -12.76 -14.18
CA ARG A 171 19.49 -13.24 -14.56
C ARG A 171 19.49 -14.71 -15.02
N LYS A 172 20.51 -15.13 -15.73
CA LYS A 172 20.63 -16.50 -16.27
C LYS A 172 20.71 -17.59 -15.19
N TYR A 173 21.05 -17.22 -13.96
CA TYR A 173 21.14 -18.13 -12.82
C TYR A 173 19.89 -18.11 -11.93
N LEU A 174 18.97 -17.20 -12.18
CA LEU A 174 17.79 -16.96 -11.34
C LEU A 174 16.52 -17.47 -12.02
N SER A 175 15.61 -18.03 -11.22
CA SER A 175 14.25 -18.25 -11.67
C SER A 175 13.55 -16.90 -11.95
N PRO A 176 12.47 -16.87 -12.74
CA PRO A 176 11.75 -15.63 -13.03
C PRO A 176 11.31 -14.86 -11.79
N ASP A 177 10.88 -15.57 -10.74
CA ASP A 177 10.43 -14.96 -9.49
C ASP A 177 11.60 -14.46 -8.64
N GLN A 178 12.70 -15.25 -8.56
CA GLN A 178 13.94 -14.82 -7.90
C GLN A 178 14.51 -13.57 -8.56
N PHE A 179 14.54 -13.52 -9.89
CA PHE A 179 15.00 -12.35 -10.63
C PHE A 179 14.16 -11.11 -10.33
N LYS A 180 12.82 -11.23 -10.36
CA LYS A 180 11.92 -10.11 -10.09
C LYS A 180 12.10 -9.57 -8.67
N LEU A 181 12.18 -10.46 -7.67
CA LEU A 181 12.32 -10.07 -6.28
C LEU A 181 13.71 -9.48 -6.00
N TYR A 182 14.77 -10.10 -6.52
CA TYR A 182 16.13 -9.57 -6.38
C TYR A 182 16.26 -8.19 -7.01
N ARG A 183 15.72 -8.00 -8.24
CA ARG A 183 15.70 -6.70 -8.91
C ARG A 183 14.95 -5.64 -8.09
N LEU A 184 13.83 -6.00 -7.48
CA LEU A 184 13.06 -5.10 -6.61
C LEU A 184 13.90 -4.65 -5.41
N ILE A 185 14.55 -5.59 -4.72
CA ILE A 185 15.41 -5.33 -3.55
C ILE A 185 16.62 -4.48 -3.95
N TRP A 186 17.30 -4.86 -5.03
CA TRP A 186 18.46 -4.15 -5.56
C TRP A 186 18.14 -2.70 -5.94
N SER A 187 17.07 -2.51 -6.71
CA SER A 187 16.64 -1.18 -7.17
C SER A 187 16.26 -0.28 -6.00
N ARG A 188 15.56 -0.81 -4.99
CA ARG A 188 15.20 -0.06 -3.79
C ARG A 188 16.43 0.37 -2.99
N PHE A 189 17.41 -0.53 -2.82
CA PHE A 189 18.65 -0.24 -2.12
C PHE A 189 19.46 0.85 -2.81
N VAL A 190 19.65 0.76 -4.12
CA VAL A 190 20.37 1.80 -4.87
C VAL A 190 19.63 3.13 -4.76
N ALA A 191 18.33 3.13 -5.03
CA ALA A 191 17.48 4.32 -4.99
C ALA A 191 17.50 5.00 -3.60
N CYS A 192 17.50 4.22 -2.51
CA CYS A 192 17.51 4.79 -1.15
C CYS A 192 18.78 5.57 -0.83
N GLN A 193 19.89 5.36 -1.56
CA GLN A 193 21.15 6.10 -1.41
C GLN A 193 21.35 7.19 -2.48
N MET A 194 20.42 7.34 -3.42
CA MET A 194 20.49 8.36 -4.48
C MET A 194 19.99 9.73 -4.03
N ALA A 195 20.30 10.75 -4.82
CA ALA A 195 19.80 12.12 -4.67
C ALA A 195 18.28 12.20 -4.87
N ASP A 196 17.67 13.22 -4.29
CA ASP A 196 16.25 13.51 -4.44
C ASP A 196 15.88 13.76 -5.90
N ALA A 197 14.66 13.40 -6.28
CA ALA A 197 14.08 13.88 -7.51
C ALA A 197 13.58 15.32 -7.31
N ILE A 198 13.79 16.16 -8.34
CA ILE A 198 13.34 17.56 -8.35
C ILE A 198 12.19 17.67 -9.33
N LEU A 199 11.04 18.10 -8.82
CA LEU A 199 9.85 18.35 -9.61
C LEU A 199 9.64 19.87 -9.75
N ASP A 200 9.68 20.39 -10.96
CA ASP A 200 9.19 21.75 -11.24
C ASP A 200 7.67 21.72 -11.22
N THR A 201 7.09 22.26 -10.15
CA THR A 201 5.64 22.30 -9.96
C THR A 201 5.10 23.66 -10.35
N VAL A 202 4.03 23.65 -11.13
CA VAL A 202 3.31 24.86 -11.56
C VAL A 202 1.88 24.80 -11.05
N SER A 203 1.42 25.90 -10.45
CA SER A 203 0.02 26.10 -10.10
C SER A 203 -0.43 27.46 -10.60
N ALA A 204 -1.56 27.49 -11.30
CA ALA A 204 -2.15 28.72 -11.83
C ALA A 204 -3.55 28.93 -11.28
N ASP A 205 -3.84 30.17 -10.86
CA ASP A 205 -5.19 30.64 -10.58
C ASP A 205 -5.70 31.39 -11.81
N ILE A 206 -6.81 30.94 -12.34
CA ILE A 206 -7.42 31.38 -13.58
C ILE A 206 -8.80 31.88 -13.23
N VAL A 207 -9.11 33.13 -13.56
CA VAL A 207 -10.35 33.80 -13.16
C VAL A 207 -11.22 34.10 -14.37
N CYS A 208 -12.50 33.83 -14.23
CA CYS A 208 -13.55 34.23 -15.15
C CYS A 208 -14.77 34.67 -14.33
N GLU A 209 -15.28 35.91 -14.54
CA GLU A 209 -16.45 36.48 -13.85
C GLU A 209 -16.42 36.27 -12.33
N GLY A 210 -15.25 36.50 -11.70
CA GLY A 210 -15.05 36.33 -10.26
C GLY A 210 -14.98 34.88 -9.77
N GLN A 211 -15.12 33.92 -10.65
CA GLN A 211 -14.95 32.50 -10.35
C GLN A 211 -13.50 32.10 -10.59
N VAL A 212 -12.87 31.48 -9.60
CA VAL A 212 -11.47 31.02 -9.65
C VAL A 212 -11.42 29.55 -10.01
N PHE A 213 -10.68 29.23 -11.06
CA PHE A 213 -10.31 27.88 -11.44
C PHE A 213 -8.82 27.68 -11.18
N ARG A 214 -8.42 26.47 -10.77
CA ARG A 214 -7.03 26.15 -10.49
C ARG A 214 -6.56 25.00 -11.36
N ALA A 215 -5.46 25.23 -12.06
CA ALA A 215 -4.72 24.19 -12.76
C ALA A 215 -3.40 23.94 -12.00
N SER A 216 -3.02 22.66 -11.87
CA SER A 216 -1.75 22.27 -11.26
C SER A 216 -1.12 21.15 -12.08
N GLY A 217 0.19 21.24 -12.27
CA GLY A 217 0.97 20.23 -12.96
C GLY A 217 2.41 20.24 -12.48
N HIS A 218 3.18 19.27 -12.90
CA HIS A 218 4.62 19.24 -12.67
C HIS A 218 5.35 18.57 -13.82
N THR A 219 6.61 18.90 -13.93
CA THR A 219 7.58 18.23 -14.80
C THR A 219 8.76 17.76 -13.95
N VAL A 220 9.40 16.69 -14.38
CA VAL A 220 10.62 16.21 -13.72
C VAL A 220 11.78 17.05 -14.19
N ALA A 221 12.30 17.93 -13.33
CA ALA A 221 13.49 18.75 -13.61
C ALA A 221 14.77 17.92 -13.43
N PHE A 222 14.82 17.07 -12.40
CA PHE A 222 15.90 16.12 -12.19
C PHE A 222 15.30 14.80 -11.67
N PRO A 223 15.56 13.66 -12.34
CA PRO A 223 14.94 12.39 -11.97
C PRO A 223 15.45 11.83 -10.64
N GLY A 224 16.72 12.09 -10.26
CA GLY A 224 17.30 11.57 -9.03
C GLY A 224 17.07 10.06 -8.89
N PHE A 225 16.61 9.62 -7.72
CA PHE A 225 16.34 8.21 -7.43
C PHE A 225 15.27 7.58 -8.32
N THR A 226 14.35 8.36 -8.89
CA THR A 226 13.28 7.83 -9.75
C THR A 226 13.80 7.24 -11.05
N ALA A 227 15.05 7.53 -11.44
CA ALA A 227 15.72 6.86 -12.56
C ALA A 227 15.91 5.36 -12.34
N VAL A 228 15.85 4.88 -11.08
CA VAL A 228 16.06 3.47 -10.71
C VAL A 228 14.81 2.84 -10.14
N TYR A 229 14.06 3.58 -9.33
CA TYR A 229 12.97 3.03 -8.55
C TYR A 229 11.87 4.04 -8.25
N GLU A 230 10.64 3.61 -8.41
CA GLU A 230 9.45 4.29 -7.90
C GLU A 230 8.61 3.33 -7.06
N GLU A 231 7.97 3.82 -6.00
CA GLU A 231 7.08 3.01 -5.17
C GLU A 231 5.78 2.66 -5.88
N GLY A 232 5.27 1.46 -5.58
CA GLY A 232 3.92 1.06 -5.94
C GLY A 232 2.87 1.76 -5.08
N THR A 233 1.64 1.86 -5.58
CA THR A 233 0.50 2.37 -4.82
C THR A 233 -0.67 1.40 -4.89
N ASP A 234 -1.44 1.31 -3.81
CA ASP A 234 -2.71 0.57 -3.78
C ASP A 234 -3.86 1.40 -4.42
N ASP A 235 -3.64 2.69 -4.64
CA ASP A 235 -4.63 3.63 -5.16
C ASP A 235 -4.34 3.92 -6.65
N GLU A 236 -5.10 3.27 -7.54
CA GLU A 236 -4.99 3.45 -9.00
C GLU A 236 -5.21 4.91 -9.42
N LYS A 237 -6.08 5.65 -8.69
CA LYS A 237 -6.34 7.08 -8.97
C LYS A 237 -5.12 7.97 -8.70
N LYS A 238 -4.20 7.54 -7.84
CA LYS A 238 -2.96 8.29 -7.61
C LYS A 238 -1.91 8.08 -8.68
N GLN A 239 -1.98 7.00 -9.46
CA GLN A 239 -1.10 6.81 -10.62
C GLN A 239 -1.45 7.79 -11.75
N ASP A 240 -2.75 8.03 -11.99
CA ASP A 240 -3.21 9.01 -12.99
C ASP A 240 -3.04 10.46 -12.54
N ALA A 241 -2.90 10.70 -11.23
CA ALA A 241 -2.65 12.03 -10.66
C ALA A 241 -1.17 12.47 -10.73
N ALA A 242 -0.28 11.68 -11.34
CA ALA A 242 1.02 12.16 -11.78
C ALA A 242 0.77 13.32 -12.76
N GLY A 243 0.91 14.55 -12.27
CA GLY A 243 0.42 15.76 -12.90
C GLY A 243 0.88 15.84 -14.36
N LYS A 244 -0.07 15.95 -15.26
CA LYS A 244 0.24 16.21 -16.66
C LYS A 244 1.00 17.53 -16.74
N PRO A 245 2.03 17.63 -17.57
CA PRO A 245 2.73 18.90 -17.75
C PRO A 245 1.72 19.97 -18.22
N LEU A 246 1.72 21.10 -17.55
CA LEU A 246 0.93 22.24 -18.00
C LEU A 246 1.69 23.02 -19.07
N PRO A 247 1.00 23.62 -20.07
CA PRO A 247 1.64 24.52 -21.00
C PRO A 247 2.24 25.73 -20.25
N ARG A 248 3.23 26.34 -20.84
CA ARG A 248 3.78 27.58 -20.30
C ARG A 248 2.78 28.71 -20.51
N PHE A 249 2.35 29.35 -19.46
CA PHE A 249 1.52 30.55 -19.46
C PHE A 249 2.03 31.54 -18.42
N ASP A 250 1.71 32.80 -18.67
CA ASP A 250 2.10 33.94 -17.84
C ASP A 250 0.86 34.62 -17.27
N LYS A 251 1.09 35.45 -16.23
CA LYS A 251 0.02 36.28 -15.67
C LYS A 251 -0.49 37.26 -16.75
N GLY A 252 -1.81 37.27 -16.95
CA GLY A 252 -2.47 38.11 -17.96
C GLY A 252 -2.85 37.32 -19.22
N ASP A 253 -2.39 36.11 -19.40
CA ASP A 253 -2.79 35.28 -20.54
C ASP A 253 -4.31 35.09 -20.57
N ARG A 254 -4.88 35.19 -21.78
CA ARG A 254 -6.31 34.97 -22.04
C ARG A 254 -6.53 33.54 -22.54
N LEU A 255 -7.55 32.91 -21.99
CA LEU A 255 -7.92 31.53 -22.29
C LEU A 255 -9.39 31.48 -22.66
N THR A 256 -9.74 30.52 -23.51
CA THR A 256 -11.13 30.15 -23.81
C THR A 256 -11.44 28.77 -23.27
N ALA A 257 -12.67 28.57 -22.83
CA ALA A 257 -13.14 27.25 -22.45
C ALA A 257 -13.64 26.52 -23.70
N GLU A 258 -13.03 25.39 -24.03
CA GLU A 258 -13.54 24.46 -25.02
C GLU A 258 -14.73 23.68 -24.47
N LYS A 259 -14.66 23.31 -23.18
CA LYS A 259 -15.64 22.51 -22.50
C LYS A 259 -15.72 22.86 -21.01
N LEU A 260 -16.94 22.90 -20.50
CA LEU A 260 -17.25 23.08 -19.08
C LEU A 260 -18.05 21.86 -18.60
N GLU A 261 -17.49 21.08 -17.69
CA GLU A 261 -18.09 19.83 -17.23
C GLU A 261 -18.44 19.90 -15.73
N PRO A 262 -19.73 20.04 -15.39
CA PRO A 262 -20.17 19.79 -14.03
C PRO A 262 -20.17 18.28 -13.76
N SER A 263 -19.52 17.84 -12.68
CA SER A 263 -19.43 16.43 -12.32
C SER A 263 -19.92 16.21 -10.89
N GLN A 264 -20.77 15.21 -10.73
CA GLN A 264 -21.23 14.75 -9.42
C GLN A 264 -20.26 13.70 -8.87
N HIS A 265 -19.88 13.84 -7.62
CA HIS A 265 -19.07 12.87 -6.90
C HIS A 265 -19.79 12.46 -5.62
N PHE A 266 -19.71 11.18 -5.31
CA PHE A 266 -20.19 10.63 -4.06
C PHE A 266 -19.02 10.22 -3.20
N THR A 267 -19.15 10.39 -1.89
CA THR A 267 -18.20 9.81 -0.93
C THR A 267 -18.21 8.30 -1.08
N GLN A 268 -17.04 7.72 -1.14
CA GLN A 268 -16.88 6.27 -1.21
C GLN A 268 -16.50 5.74 0.18
N PRO A 269 -16.96 4.55 0.56
CA PRO A 269 -16.47 3.91 1.76
C PRO A 269 -14.96 3.66 1.65
N PRO A 270 -14.25 3.45 2.77
CA PRO A 270 -12.86 3.03 2.73
C PRO A 270 -12.69 1.80 1.83
N ALA A 271 -11.61 1.77 1.06
CA ALA A 271 -11.30 0.62 0.23
C ALA A 271 -11.08 -0.62 1.11
N ARG A 272 -11.47 -1.79 0.60
CA ARG A 272 -11.14 -3.05 1.27
C ARG A 272 -9.63 -3.25 1.33
N TYR A 273 -9.18 -3.98 2.33
CA TYR A 273 -7.77 -4.32 2.44
C TYR A 273 -7.33 -5.20 1.26
N THR A 274 -6.14 -4.90 0.76
CA THR A 274 -5.31 -5.83 0.00
C THR A 274 -4.35 -6.53 0.95
N GLU A 275 -3.64 -7.58 0.51
CA GLU A 275 -2.58 -8.18 1.34
C GLU A 275 -1.55 -7.12 1.77
N ALA A 276 -1.16 -6.23 0.85
CA ALA A 276 -0.22 -5.14 1.13
C ALA A 276 -0.76 -4.13 2.16
N SER A 277 -1.97 -3.65 1.99
CA SER A 277 -2.56 -2.67 2.91
C SER A 277 -2.93 -3.29 4.27
N LEU A 278 -3.22 -4.60 4.33
CA LEU A 278 -3.43 -5.30 5.60
C LEU A 278 -2.13 -5.44 6.38
N ILE A 279 -1.01 -5.83 5.73
CA ILE A 279 0.32 -5.86 6.37
C ILE A 279 0.67 -4.50 6.93
N ARG A 280 0.46 -3.45 6.14
CA ARG A 280 0.69 -2.07 6.58
C ARG A 280 -0.16 -1.72 7.81
N ALA A 281 -1.44 -2.05 7.80
CA ALA A 281 -2.34 -1.77 8.91
C ALA A 281 -1.95 -2.55 10.18
N MET A 282 -1.47 -3.78 10.06
CA MET A 282 -0.93 -4.57 11.17
C MET A 282 0.32 -3.91 11.73
N GLU A 283 1.28 -3.54 10.88
CA GLU A 283 2.52 -2.87 11.29
C GLU A 283 2.25 -1.53 11.98
N GLU A 284 1.35 -0.70 11.44
CA GLU A 284 0.99 0.61 12.00
C GLU A 284 0.34 0.48 13.39
N ARG A 285 -0.34 -0.65 13.67
CA ARG A 285 -0.97 -0.94 14.97
C ARG A 285 -0.08 -1.75 15.92
N GLY A 286 1.13 -2.11 15.52
CA GLY A 286 2.02 -2.96 16.31
C GLY A 286 1.60 -4.43 16.39
N ILE A 287 0.72 -4.88 15.50
CA ILE A 287 0.21 -6.25 15.43
C ILE A 287 1.11 -7.09 14.53
N GLY A 288 1.72 -8.12 15.09
CA GLY A 288 2.65 -9.01 14.38
C GLY A 288 4.08 -8.48 14.29
N ARG A 289 4.95 -9.34 13.82
CA ARG A 289 6.39 -9.11 13.65
C ARG A 289 6.82 -9.61 12.27
N PRO A 290 8.05 -9.35 11.82
CA PRO A 290 8.57 -9.82 10.53
C PRO A 290 8.34 -11.31 10.25
N SER A 291 8.33 -12.15 11.29
CA SER A 291 8.10 -13.58 11.18
C SER A 291 6.62 -13.97 11.04
N THR A 292 5.67 -13.12 11.46
CA THR A 292 4.24 -13.48 11.60
C THR A 292 3.32 -12.84 10.55
N TYR A 293 3.71 -11.76 9.88
CA TYR A 293 2.84 -11.10 8.87
C TYR A 293 2.34 -12.08 7.79
N ALA A 294 3.24 -12.76 7.11
CA ALA A 294 2.89 -13.69 6.05
C ALA A 294 2.08 -14.91 6.56
N PRO A 295 2.46 -15.59 7.66
CA PRO A 295 1.65 -16.65 8.26
C PRO A 295 0.24 -16.21 8.64
N THR A 296 0.07 -15.03 9.24
CA THR A 296 -1.25 -14.51 9.63
C THR A 296 -2.18 -14.37 8.42
N ILE A 297 -1.69 -13.74 7.34
CA ILE A 297 -2.49 -13.58 6.11
C ILE A 297 -2.80 -14.93 5.47
N SER A 298 -1.82 -15.83 5.40
CA SER A 298 -2.05 -17.18 4.87
C SER A 298 -3.10 -17.91 5.70
N THR A 299 -3.04 -17.84 7.03
CA THR A 299 -3.96 -18.52 7.93
C THR A 299 -5.41 -18.09 7.73
N ILE A 300 -5.69 -16.79 7.62
CA ILE A 300 -7.06 -16.31 7.44
C ILE A 300 -7.63 -16.68 6.05
N ILE A 301 -6.77 -16.81 5.04
CA ILE A 301 -7.16 -17.28 3.70
C ILE A 301 -7.33 -18.80 3.69
N ASP A 302 -6.36 -19.56 4.21
CA ASP A 302 -6.36 -21.03 4.21
C ASP A 302 -7.52 -21.60 5.05
N ARG A 303 -7.98 -20.86 6.06
CA ARG A 303 -9.16 -21.19 6.87
C ARG A 303 -10.49 -20.71 6.28
N ASP A 304 -10.48 -20.15 5.08
CA ASP A 304 -11.67 -19.60 4.42
C ASP A 304 -12.38 -18.51 5.24
N TYR A 305 -11.65 -17.78 6.11
CA TYR A 305 -12.21 -16.63 6.82
C TYR A 305 -12.31 -15.40 5.93
N VAL A 306 -11.41 -15.29 4.95
CA VAL A 306 -11.45 -14.29 3.90
C VAL A 306 -11.20 -14.94 2.55
N THR A 307 -11.81 -14.36 1.51
CA THR A 307 -11.54 -14.68 0.09
C THR A 307 -10.83 -13.52 -0.57
N LYS A 308 -10.08 -13.83 -1.62
CA LYS A 308 -9.38 -12.83 -2.41
C LYS A 308 -10.12 -12.62 -3.73
N GLU A 309 -10.73 -11.45 -3.92
CA GLU A 309 -11.35 -11.04 -5.17
C GLU A 309 -10.46 -9.99 -5.85
N SER A 310 -9.87 -10.35 -6.98
CA SER A 310 -8.80 -9.58 -7.61
C SER A 310 -7.65 -9.35 -6.63
N ARG A 311 -7.54 -8.17 -6.02
CA ARG A 311 -6.55 -7.85 -4.97
C ARG A 311 -7.17 -7.61 -3.61
N ALA A 312 -8.49 -7.45 -3.53
CA ALA A 312 -9.20 -7.14 -2.31
C ALA A 312 -9.48 -8.40 -1.48
N LEU A 313 -9.29 -8.28 -0.18
CA LEU A 313 -9.69 -9.29 0.79
C LEU A 313 -11.13 -9.03 1.23
N ARG A 314 -11.97 -10.04 1.15
CA ARG A 314 -13.36 -9.98 1.61
C ARG A 314 -13.61 -11.03 2.69
N PRO A 315 -14.23 -10.66 3.82
CA PRO A 315 -14.67 -11.64 4.79
C PRO A 315 -15.70 -12.57 4.17
N THR A 316 -15.66 -13.83 4.57
CA THR A 316 -16.68 -14.83 4.24
C THR A 316 -17.74 -14.87 5.34
N PRO A 317 -18.92 -15.45 5.11
CA PRO A 317 -19.88 -15.70 6.19
C PRO A 317 -19.30 -16.51 7.35
N LEU A 318 -18.38 -17.44 7.06
CA LEU A 318 -17.63 -18.17 8.09
C LEU A 318 -16.73 -17.23 8.91
N GLY A 319 -15.96 -16.37 8.23
CA GLY A 319 -15.07 -15.40 8.88
C GLY A 319 -15.85 -14.42 9.75
N GLU A 320 -16.97 -13.91 9.26
CA GLU A 320 -17.85 -13.03 10.04
C GLU A 320 -18.42 -13.74 11.27
N GLY A 321 -18.89 -14.99 11.12
CA GLY A 321 -19.42 -15.79 12.22
C GLY A 321 -18.36 -16.11 13.29
N VAL A 322 -17.14 -16.48 12.87
CA VAL A 322 -16.02 -16.73 13.81
C VAL A 322 -15.61 -15.45 14.52
N THR A 323 -15.51 -14.33 13.78
CA THR A 323 -15.17 -13.03 14.37
C THR A 323 -16.22 -12.58 15.37
N GLY A 324 -17.51 -12.73 15.06
CA GLY A 324 -18.61 -12.42 15.97
C GLY A 324 -18.49 -13.23 17.27
N LEU A 325 -18.29 -14.55 17.16
CA LEU A 325 -18.08 -15.40 18.34
C LEU A 325 -16.90 -14.93 19.20
N LEU A 326 -15.75 -14.65 18.56
CA LEU A 326 -14.56 -14.21 19.30
C LEU A 326 -14.78 -12.86 20.00
N VAL A 327 -15.48 -11.93 19.34
CA VAL A 327 -15.79 -10.61 19.92
C VAL A 327 -16.78 -10.73 21.09
N ASP A 328 -17.74 -11.64 21.00
CA ASP A 328 -18.75 -11.82 22.04
C ASP A 328 -18.18 -12.55 23.27
N GLU A 329 -17.48 -13.66 23.07
CA GLU A 329 -17.04 -14.54 24.16
C GLU A 329 -15.60 -14.22 24.66
N PHE A 330 -14.73 -13.73 23.78
CA PHE A 330 -13.31 -13.46 24.07
C PHE A 330 -12.94 -12.00 23.79
N LYS A 331 -13.75 -11.08 24.25
CA LYS A 331 -13.65 -9.65 23.96
C LYS A 331 -12.26 -9.06 24.24
N SER A 332 -11.61 -9.47 25.33
CA SER A 332 -10.26 -9.00 25.67
C SER A 332 -9.19 -9.49 24.68
N VAL A 333 -9.34 -10.70 24.14
CA VAL A 333 -8.38 -11.30 23.19
C VAL A 333 -8.64 -10.80 21.76
N ALA A 334 -9.90 -10.52 21.43
CA ALA A 334 -10.31 -10.03 20.10
C ALA A 334 -10.04 -8.53 19.91
N ASP A 335 -9.47 -7.86 20.88
CA ASP A 335 -9.07 -6.45 20.80
C ASP A 335 -7.75 -6.27 20.04
N TYR A 336 -7.67 -5.22 19.22
CA TYR A 336 -6.43 -4.86 18.53
C TYR A 336 -5.30 -4.49 19.50
N GLU A 337 -5.63 -3.78 20.59
CA GLU A 337 -4.65 -3.36 21.59
C GLU A 337 -4.08 -4.54 22.35
N PHE A 338 -4.87 -5.60 22.57
CA PHE A 338 -4.39 -6.81 23.23
C PHE A 338 -3.20 -7.43 22.49
N THR A 339 -3.34 -7.65 21.18
CA THR A 339 -2.25 -8.25 20.38
C THR A 339 -1.02 -7.34 20.35
N ALA A 340 -1.21 -6.02 20.18
CA ALA A 340 -0.11 -5.07 20.19
C ALA A 340 0.63 -5.03 21.53
N ASN A 341 -0.11 -5.07 22.64
CA ASN A 341 0.45 -5.10 23.98
C ASN A 341 1.22 -6.41 24.23
N MET A 342 0.64 -7.55 23.83
CA MET A 342 1.33 -8.86 23.96
C MET A 342 2.63 -8.89 23.18
N GLU A 343 2.66 -8.36 21.96
CA GLU A 343 3.90 -8.24 21.17
C GLU A 343 4.93 -7.35 21.86
N HIS A 344 4.49 -6.25 22.46
CA HIS A 344 5.36 -5.36 23.24
C HIS A 344 5.90 -6.04 24.50
N GLU A 345 5.06 -6.73 25.24
CA GLU A 345 5.47 -7.48 26.44
C GLU A 345 6.47 -8.60 26.10
N LEU A 346 6.32 -9.27 24.94
CA LEU A 346 7.30 -10.24 24.45
C LEU A 346 8.64 -9.58 24.10
N ASP A 347 8.65 -8.37 23.53
CA ASP A 347 9.90 -7.60 23.34
C ASP A 347 10.55 -7.23 24.68
N GLU A 348 9.76 -6.90 25.71
CA GLU A 348 10.27 -6.63 27.06
C GLU A 348 10.85 -7.91 27.73
N VAL A 349 10.29 -9.09 27.45
CA VAL A 349 10.85 -10.38 27.87
C VAL A 349 12.20 -10.61 27.18
N GLU A 350 12.29 -10.37 25.86
CA GLU A 350 13.53 -10.48 25.09
C GLU A 350 14.62 -9.54 25.66
N ALA A 351 14.22 -8.31 26.02
CA ALA A 351 15.11 -7.33 26.64
C ALA A 351 15.49 -7.67 28.11
N GLY A 352 14.97 -8.75 28.69
CA GLY A 352 15.22 -9.17 30.06
C GLY A 352 14.55 -8.30 31.14
N LYS A 353 13.59 -7.46 30.75
CA LYS A 353 12.87 -6.55 31.67
C LYS A 353 11.62 -7.16 32.26
N LEU A 354 11.03 -8.16 31.61
CA LEU A 354 9.82 -8.85 32.03
C LEU A 354 10.08 -10.35 32.19
N ASN A 355 9.50 -10.96 33.23
CA ASN A 355 9.57 -12.40 33.45
C ASN A 355 8.49 -13.11 32.60
N TYR A 356 8.89 -14.03 31.71
CA TYR A 356 7.99 -14.69 30.80
C TYR A 356 6.95 -15.59 31.53
N ILE A 357 7.30 -16.20 32.67
CA ILE A 357 6.36 -17.02 33.45
C ILE A 357 5.23 -16.17 33.98
N GLN A 358 5.57 -14.98 34.50
CA GLN A 358 4.57 -14.05 35.01
C GLN A 358 3.67 -13.52 33.90
N LEU A 359 4.23 -13.21 32.72
CA LEU A 359 3.47 -12.84 31.54
C LEU A 359 2.46 -13.92 31.14
N LEU A 360 2.89 -15.17 31.10
CA LEU A 360 2.03 -16.31 30.76
C LEU A 360 0.92 -16.51 31.80
N HIS A 361 1.17 -16.40 33.09
CA HIS A 361 0.15 -16.48 34.12
C HIS A 361 -0.87 -15.35 33.99
N ASN A 362 -0.42 -14.11 33.83
CA ASN A 362 -1.31 -12.96 33.67
C ASN A 362 -2.25 -13.12 32.47
N PHE A 363 -1.76 -13.67 31.39
CA PHE A 363 -2.59 -13.98 30.22
C PHE A 363 -3.55 -15.15 30.47
N TYR A 364 -2.99 -16.28 30.94
CA TYR A 364 -3.73 -17.54 30.98
C TYR A 364 -4.86 -17.55 32.00
N ASP A 365 -4.66 -16.94 33.18
CA ASP A 365 -5.68 -16.89 34.22
C ASP A 365 -6.96 -16.18 33.73
N GLY A 366 -6.81 -15.06 33.02
CA GLY A 366 -7.92 -14.34 32.40
C GLY A 366 -8.56 -15.12 31.25
N PHE A 367 -7.73 -15.74 30.42
CA PHE A 367 -8.18 -16.52 29.27
C PHE A 367 -8.93 -17.80 29.70
N GLU A 368 -8.43 -18.53 30.72
CA GLU A 368 -9.11 -19.72 31.26
C GLU A 368 -10.49 -19.39 31.82
N ALA A 369 -10.63 -18.28 32.50
CA ALA A 369 -11.91 -17.81 33.01
C ALA A 369 -12.90 -17.52 31.86
N ALA A 370 -12.46 -16.82 30.82
CA ALA A 370 -13.27 -16.54 29.64
C ALA A 370 -13.66 -17.82 28.91
N LEU A 371 -12.74 -18.79 28.79
CA LEU A 371 -13.00 -20.08 28.12
C LEU A 371 -14.08 -20.86 28.86
N LYS A 372 -13.99 -20.97 30.18
CA LYS A 372 -15.01 -21.67 31.01
C LYS A 372 -16.38 -21.00 30.88
N GLN A 373 -16.41 -19.65 30.83
CA GLN A 373 -17.66 -18.92 30.65
C GLN A 373 -18.25 -19.19 29.26
N ALA A 374 -17.42 -19.11 28.22
CA ALA A 374 -17.82 -19.39 26.83
C ALA A 374 -18.37 -20.83 26.66
N GLU A 375 -17.80 -21.84 27.34
CA GLU A 375 -18.31 -23.21 27.32
C GLU A 375 -19.73 -23.26 27.86
N ILE A 376 -20.04 -22.56 28.95
CA ILE A 376 -21.37 -22.46 29.55
C ILE A 376 -22.32 -21.72 28.60
N ASP A 377 -21.92 -20.57 28.11
CA ASP A 377 -22.76 -19.71 27.28
C ASP A 377 -23.12 -20.35 25.94
N LEU A 378 -22.25 -21.20 25.41
CA LEU A 378 -22.42 -21.91 24.13
C LEU A 378 -23.02 -23.31 24.27
N GLU A 379 -23.25 -23.79 25.49
CA GLU A 379 -23.83 -25.12 25.70
C GLU A 379 -25.18 -25.26 24.97
N GLY A 380 -25.28 -26.26 24.11
CA GLY A 380 -26.46 -26.51 23.30
C GLY A 380 -26.73 -25.52 22.16
N LYS A 381 -25.94 -24.48 22.02
CA LYS A 381 -26.08 -23.50 20.93
C LYS A 381 -25.31 -23.98 19.70
N ARG A 382 -25.93 -23.88 18.53
CA ARG A 382 -25.26 -24.04 17.23
C ARG A 382 -25.15 -22.68 16.58
N ILE A 383 -23.94 -22.26 16.29
CA ILE A 383 -23.71 -21.03 15.49
C ILE A 383 -24.17 -21.33 14.07
N LYS A 384 -25.25 -20.69 13.65
CA LYS A 384 -25.71 -20.77 12.26
C LYS A 384 -24.91 -19.77 11.43
N ILE A 385 -24.02 -20.28 10.59
CA ILE A 385 -23.42 -19.50 9.52
C ILE A 385 -24.49 -19.31 8.46
N GLN A 386 -24.62 -18.09 7.93
CA GLN A 386 -25.59 -17.80 6.88
C GLN A 386 -25.20 -18.58 5.63
N ASP A 387 -26.11 -19.46 5.17
CA ASP A 387 -25.90 -20.26 3.97
C ASP A 387 -25.89 -19.36 2.74
N GLU A 388 -24.98 -19.58 1.81
CA GLU A 388 -24.93 -18.89 0.52
C GLU A 388 -26.00 -19.48 -0.41
N VAL A 389 -27.02 -18.67 -0.76
CA VAL A 389 -28.09 -19.09 -1.65
C VAL A 389 -27.59 -19.11 -3.09
N THR A 390 -27.86 -20.19 -3.82
CA THR A 390 -27.48 -20.34 -5.23
C THR A 390 -28.70 -20.26 -6.17
N ASP A 391 -28.46 -20.08 -7.46
CA ASP A 391 -29.50 -20.13 -8.50
C ASP A 391 -29.93 -21.56 -8.85
N VAL A 392 -29.31 -22.58 -8.26
CA VAL A 392 -29.62 -23.99 -8.49
C VAL A 392 -30.91 -24.33 -7.74
N ILE A 393 -31.91 -24.81 -8.45
CA ILE A 393 -33.22 -25.18 -7.91
C ILE A 393 -33.21 -26.65 -7.49
N CYS A 394 -33.72 -26.92 -6.30
CA CYS A 394 -33.91 -28.32 -5.83
C CYS A 394 -35.02 -29.02 -6.65
N GLU A 395 -34.68 -30.12 -7.31
CA GLU A 395 -35.63 -30.91 -8.14
C GLU A 395 -36.81 -31.47 -7.35
N LYS A 396 -36.66 -31.64 -6.02
CA LYS A 396 -37.71 -32.20 -5.17
C LYS A 396 -38.69 -31.17 -4.63
N CYS A 397 -38.24 -29.99 -4.24
CA CYS A 397 -39.09 -29.03 -3.55
C CYS A 397 -39.14 -27.64 -4.20
N GLY A 398 -38.37 -27.38 -5.30
CA GLY A 398 -38.39 -26.16 -6.03
C GLY A 398 -37.70 -24.95 -5.33
N ARG A 399 -37.12 -25.16 -4.13
CA ARG A 399 -36.37 -24.10 -3.41
C ARG A 399 -34.96 -23.97 -3.97
N ASN A 400 -34.40 -22.77 -3.94
CA ASN A 400 -33.00 -22.54 -4.26
C ASN A 400 -32.12 -23.34 -3.31
N MET A 401 -31.13 -24.05 -3.86
CA MET A 401 -30.14 -24.76 -3.06
C MET A 401 -29.14 -23.79 -2.44
N VAL A 402 -28.56 -24.20 -1.33
CA VAL A 402 -27.58 -23.40 -0.60
C VAL A 402 -26.24 -24.14 -0.54
N ILE A 403 -25.16 -23.39 -0.55
CA ILE A 403 -23.82 -23.93 -0.33
C ILE A 403 -23.61 -24.08 1.17
N LYS A 404 -23.34 -25.31 1.60
CA LYS A 404 -22.93 -25.64 2.98
C LYS A 404 -21.49 -26.12 3.03
N SER A 405 -20.79 -25.78 4.10
CA SER A 405 -19.47 -26.31 4.39
C SER A 405 -19.57 -27.60 5.21
N GLY A 406 -18.98 -28.66 4.72
CA GLY A 406 -18.89 -29.95 5.40
C GLY A 406 -17.45 -30.39 5.63
N ARG A 407 -17.27 -31.53 6.31
CA ARG A 407 -15.94 -32.09 6.62
C ARG A 407 -15.05 -32.31 5.38
N PHE A 408 -15.67 -32.54 4.23
CA PHE A 408 -14.97 -32.84 2.97
C PHE A 408 -15.02 -31.68 1.97
N GLY A 409 -15.39 -30.47 2.40
CA GLY A 409 -15.50 -29.29 1.56
C GLY A 409 -16.92 -28.75 1.41
N LYS A 410 -17.09 -27.79 0.49
CA LYS A 410 -18.38 -27.17 0.21
C LYS A 410 -19.26 -28.12 -0.64
N PHE A 411 -20.56 -28.19 -0.32
CA PHE A 411 -21.53 -28.98 -1.06
C PHE A 411 -22.86 -28.23 -1.18
N LEU A 412 -23.63 -28.56 -2.22
CA LEU A 412 -24.97 -28.04 -2.41
C LEU A 412 -25.97 -28.81 -1.56
N ALA A 413 -26.74 -28.11 -0.77
CA ALA A 413 -27.78 -28.68 0.09
C ALA A 413 -29.15 -28.03 -0.16
N CYS A 414 -30.20 -28.80 -0.03
CA CYS A 414 -31.55 -28.22 -0.01
C CYS A 414 -31.84 -27.66 1.38
N PRO A 415 -32.29 -26.39 1.51
CA PRO A 415 -32.64 -25.80 2.80
C PRO A 415 -33.88 -26.47 3.44
N GLY A 416 -34.65 -27.25 2.67
CA GLY A 416 -35.80 -28.00 3.15
C GLY A 416 -35.47 -29.44 3.59
N PHE A 417 -34.21 -29.91 3.53
CA PHE A 417 -33.86 -31.22 4.04
C PHE A 417 -33.89 -31.24 5.57
N PRO A 418 -34.52 -32.22 6.22
CA PRO A 418 -34.94 -33.55 5.72
C PRO A 418 -36.44 -33.69 5.30
N GLU A 419 -37.16 -32.59 5.10
CA GLU A 419 -38.58 -32.61 4.70
C GLU A 419 -38.83 -33.22 3.31
#